data_6fe3de39cd8f66fa951b015e773f9572
#
_entry.id   6fe3de39cd8f66fa951b015e773f9572
#
_cell.length_a   1.000
_cell.length_b   1.000
_cell.length_c   1.000
_cell.angle_alpha   90.00
_cell.angle_beta   90.00
_cell.angle_gamma   90.00
#
_symmetry.space_group_name_H-M   'P 1'
#
loop_
_entity.id
_entity.type
_entity.pdbx_description
1 polymer ?
#
loop_
_entity_poly.entity_id
_entity_poly.type
_entity_poly.pdbx_seq_one_letter_code
_entity_poly.pdbx_strand_id
1 'polypeptide(L)'
;QPRSRGLGDVYKRQTLAGGNPVLTPVSEEARMNLWDMAMKGGWIMLVLALLSVVCFYIFFERMAVIRKAGKDDPLFMERIRDYIRTGEIKSAINYCRITNTPSARMIEKGITRMGRPVADVQAAIENSGNIEVAKLENGLPVVATIAGGAPMIGFLGTVTGMVQAFWEMSNAGNNIDITLLSGGIYEAMITTVGGLVVGIAAMFAYNYLVTRVDKVVSQMEARTMDFMDLLNEPVQK
;
A
#
# COMPACT_ATOMS: atom_id res chain seq x y z
N GLN A 1 -49.39 -11.15 -42.66
CA GLN A 1 -48.52 -11.06 -41.47
C GLN A 1 -47.32 -10.18 -41.79
N PRO A 2 -47.05 -9.14 -41.01
CA PRO A 2 -45.80 -8.40 -41.14
C PRO A 2 -44.68 -9.20 -40.47
N ARG A 3 -43.72 -9.66 -41.28
CA ARG A 3 -42.49 -10.25 -40.81
C ARG A 3 -41.65 -9.21 -40.05
N SER A 4 -41.22 -9.59 -38.87
CA SER A 4 -40.24 -8.85 -38.05
C SER A 4 -38.96 -8.61 -38.85
N ARG A 5 -38.73 -7.32 -39.22
CA ARG A 5 -37.45 -6.89 -39.79
C ARG A 5 -36.49 -6.70 -38.63
N GLY A 6 -35.47 -7.54 -38.63
CA GLY A 6 -34.41 -7.50 -37.60
C GLY A 6 -33.59 -6.22 -37.66
N LEU A 7 -33.03 -5.83 -36.52
CA LEU A 7 -32.15 -4.66 -36.31
C LEU A 7 -30.92 -4.59 -37.25
N GLY A 8 -30.72 -5.55 -38.14
CA GLY A 8 -29.61 -5.55 -39.09
C GLY A 8 -29.77 -4.62 -40.28
N ASP A 9 -30.99 -4.11 -40.56
CA ASP A 9 -31.27 -3.31 -41.77
C ASP A 9 -31.10 -1.77 -41.58
N VAL A 10 -30.88 -1.32 -40.35
CA VAL A 10 -30.71 0.12 -40.06
C VAL A 10 -29.33 0.63 -40.50
N TYR A 11 -28.35 -0.25 -40.56
CA TYR A 11 -26.97 0.11 -40.96
C TYR A 11 -26.73 0.07 -42.49
N LYS A 12 -27.72 -0.29 -43.31
CA LYS A 12 -27.55 -0.48 -44.76
C LYS A 12 -28.04 0.65 -45.65
N ARG A 13 -28.45 1.78 -45.13
CA ARG A 13 -28.94 2.90 -45.96
C ARG A 13 -28.24 4.23 -45.75
N GLN A 14 -26.92 4.20 -45.79
CA GLN A 14 -26.16 5.38 -46.24
C GLN A 14 -25.34 5.00 -47.49
N THR A 15 -26.03 4.59 -48.52
CA THR A 15 -25.49 4.58 -49.86
C THR A 15 -25.71 5.95 -50.46
N LEU A 16 -24.73 6.82 -50.36
CA LEU A 16 -24.59 7.94 -51.28
C LEU A 16 -24.38 7.38 -52.70
N ALA A 17 -25.12 7.95 -53.64
CA ALA A 17 -25.07 7.56 -55.06
C ALA A 17 -23.63 7.56 -55.57
N GLY A 18 -23.22 6.40 -56.12
CA GLY A 18 -22.04 6.29 -57.00
C GLY A 18 -20.71 6.10 -56.28
N GLY A 19 -20.40 4.89 -55.84
CA GLY A 19 -19.08 4.48 -55.38
C GLY A 19 -19.13 3.14 -54.66
N ASN A 20 -18.26 2.22 -55.02
CA ASN A 20 -18.06 0.96 -54.26
C ASN A 20 -17.88 1.26 -52.76
N PRO A 21 -18.47 0.47 -51.88
CA PRO A 21 -18.20 0.61 -50.43
C PRO A 21 -16.71 0.27 -50.23
N VAL A 22 -15.90 1.29 -50.10
CA VAL A 22 -14.58 1.13 -49.52
C VAL A 22 -14.82 0.79 -48.04
N LEU A 23 -14.76 -0.49 -47.71
CA LEU A 23 -14.56 -0.94 -46.34
C LEU A 23 -13.19 -0.43 -45.92
N THR A 24 -13.13 0.82 -45.51
CA THR A 24 -11.95 1.26 -44.75
C THR A 24 -11.91 0.33 -43.51
N PRO A 25 -10.81 -0.41 -43.33
CA PRO A 25 -10.65 -1.14 -42.08
C PRO A 25 -10.83 -0.09 -40.96
N VAL A 26 -11.72 -0.37 -40.00
CA VAL A 26 -11.76 0.38 -38.76
C VAL A 26 -10.32 0.38 -38.29
N SER A 27 -9.70 1.55 -38.36
CA SER A 27 -8.28 1.70 -38.08
C SER A 27 -8.00 1.07 -36.73
N GLU A 28 -7.00 0.20 -36.64
CA GLU A 28 -6.51 -0.39 -35.39
C GLU A 28 -6.03 0.65 -34.37
N GLU A 29 -6.15 1.93 -34.70
CA GLU A 29 -5.71 3.08 -33.91
C GLU A 29 -6.56 3.40 -32.66
N ALA A 30 -7.64 2.67 -32.39
CA ALA A 30 -8.45 2.86 -31.20
C ALA A 30 -7.94 2.05 -29.96
N ARG A 31 -6.75 1.46 -30.00
CA ARG A 31 -6.10 0.97 -28.78
C ARG A 31 -5.48 2.16 -28.08
N MET A 32 -6.25 2.76 -27.15
CA MET A 32 -5.70 3.75 -26.24
C MET A 32 -4.61 3.11 -25.41
N ASN A 33 -3.35 3.41 -25.73
CA ASN A 33 -2.22 2.98 -24.95
C ASN A 33 -2.28 3.67 -23.58
N LEU A 34 -2.13 2.91 -22.49
CA LEU A 34 -2.07 3.44 -21.12
C LEU A 34 -1.02 4.56 -21.00
N TRP A 35 0.04 4.47 -21.80
CA TRP A 35 1.09 5.48 -21.86
C TRP A 35 0.61 6.81 -22.46
N ASP A 36 -0.14 6.76 -23.54
CA ASP A 36 -0.70 7.94 -24.19
C ASP A 36 -1.75 8.61 -23.28
N MET A 37 -2.51 7.79 -22.53
CA MET A 37 -3.42 8.29 -21.48
C MET A 37 -2.64 9.02 -20.39
N ALA A 38 -1.54 8.43 -19.90
CA ALA A 38 -0.73 9.04 -18.85
C ALA A 38 -0.15 10.40 -19.27
N MET A 39 0.27 10.53 -20.52
CA MET A 39 0.81 11.79 -21.08
C MET A 39 -0.25 12.87 -21.25
N LYS A 40 -1.50 12.50 -21.46
CA LYS A 40 -2.62 13.43 -21.65
C LYS A 40 -3.25 13.94 -20.37
N GLY A 41 -2.94 13.34 -19.22
CA GLY A 41 -3.54 13.72 -17.93
C GLY A 41 -2.88 14.91 -17.22
N GLY A 42 -2.05 15.68 -17.91
CA GLY A 42 -1.46 16.91 -17.42
C GLY A 42 -0.54 16.75 -16.20
N TRP A 43 -0.31 17.86 -15.46
CA TRP A 43 0.59 17.90 -14.31
C TRP A 43 0.13 17.02 -13.13
N ILE A 44 -1.17 16.78 -13.00
CA ILE A 44 -1.74 15.95 -11.93
C ILE A 44 -1.29 14.49 -12.07
N MET A 45 -1.18 13.97 -13.31
CA MET A 45 -0.64 12.64 -13.55
C MET A 45 0.81 12.50 -13.10
N LEU A 46 1.60 13.57 -13.22
CA LEU A 46 2.98 13.57 -12.71
C LEU A 46 3.01 13.43 -11.18
N VAL A 47 2.13 14.15 -10.48
CA VAL A 47 1.99 14.02 -9.02
C VAL A 47 1.58 12.60 -8.63
N LEU A 48 0.56 12.02 -9.32
CA LEU A 48 0.12 10.65 -9.07
C LEU A 48 1.22 9.62 -9.37
N ALA A 49 2.00 9.82 -10.43
CA ALA A 49 3.15 8.96 -10.74
C ALA A 49 4.22 9.02 -9.64
N LEU A 50 4.53 10.21 -9.12
CA LEU A 50 5.47 10.39 -8.02
C LEU A 50 4.96 9.70 -6.74
N LEU A 51 3.68 9.88 -6.38
CA LEU A 51 3.07 9.19 -5.25
C LEU A 51 3.11 7.66 -5.41
N SER A 52 2.89 7.15 -6.63
CA SER A 52 3.01 5.74 -6.95
C SER A 52 4.42 5.21 -6.68
N VAL A 53 5.45 5.91 -7.17
CA VAL A 53 6.86 5.54 -6.94
C VAL A 53 7.21 5.52 -5.45
N VAL A 54 6.78 6.55 -4.70
CA VAL A 54 6.99 6.61 -3.24
C VAL A 54 6.30 5.44 -2.54
N CYS A 55 5.05 5.12 -2.93
CA CYS A 55 4.30 3.99 -2.38
C CYS A 55 5.03 2.65 -2.63
N PHE A 56 5.48 2.41 -3.85
CA PHE A 56 6.24 1.20 -4.20
C PHE A 56 7.55 1.10 -3.42
N TYR A 57 8.30 2.21 -3.32
CA TYR A 57 9.55 2.24 -2.55
C TYR A 57 9.32 1.84 -1.09
N ILE A 58 8.37 2.50 -0.41
CA ILE A 58 8.03 2.19 0.99
C ILE A 58 7.56 0.75 1.13
N PHE A 59 6.71 0.28 0.22
CA PHE A 59 6.20 -1.10 0.25
C PHE A 59 7.33 -2.13 0.24
N PHE A 60 8.26 -2.04 -0.70
CA PHE A 60 9.37 -3.01 -0.79
C PHE A 60 10.34 -2.88 0.37
N GLU A 61 10.66 -1.66 0.80
CA GLU A 61 11.53 -1.43 1.95
C GLU A 61 10.92 -2.03 3.22
N ARG A 62 9.65 -1.72 3.52
CA ARG A 62 8.94 -2.24 4.70
C ARG A 62 8.77 -3.74 4.64
N MET A 63 8.46 -4.29 3.48
CA MET A 63 8.39 -5.73 3.27
C MET A 63 9.70 -6.43 3.68
N ALA A 64 10.84 -5.89 3.29
CA ALA A 64 12.15 -6.45 3.64
C ALA A 64 12.42 -6.38 5.16
N VAL A 65 12.08 -5.24 5.80
CA VAL A 65 12.23 -5.03 7.25
C VAL A 65 11.35 -5.99 8.04
N ILE A 66 10.06 -6.07 7.71
CA ILE A 66 9.09 -6.92 8.41
C ILE A 66 9.42 -8.40 8.23
N ARG A 67 9.82 -8.82 7.01
CA ARG A 67 10.28 -10.21 6.77
C ARG A 67 11.50 -10.58 7.61
N LYS A 68 12.43 -9.63 7.79
CA LYS A 68 13.61 -9.85 8.65
C LYS A 68 13.21 -9.92 10.12
N ALA A 69 12.29 -9.09 10.57
CA ALA A 69 11.79 -9.07 11.93
C ALA A 69 11.02 -10.34 12.31
N GLY A 70 10.26 -10.92 11.37
CA GLY A 70 9.48 -12.14 11.58
C GLY A 70 10.26 -13.44 11.44
N LYS A 71 11.59 -13.40 11.20
CA LYS A 71 12.45 -14.58 11.25
C LYS A 71 12.80 -14.91 12.69
N ASP A 72 11.87 -15.57 13.37
CA ASP A 72 12.05 -16.00 14.75
C ASP A 72 12.61 -17.44 14.77
N ASP A 73 13.66 -17.67 15.58
CA ASP A 73 14.17 -19.03 15.82
C ASP A 73 13.23 -19.76 16.80
N PRO A 74 12.63 -20.89 16.40
CA PRO A 74 11.74 -21.65 17.30
C PRO A 74 12.44 -22.07 18.61
N LEU A 75 13.75 -22.29 18.57
CA LEU A 75 14.55 -22.70 19.71
C LEU A 75 15.06 -21.54 20.57
N PHE A 76 14.73 -20.28 20.19
CA PHE A 76 15.22 -19.09 20.88
C PHE A 76 14.88 -19.11 22.37
N MET A 77 13.60 -19.35 22.71
CA MET A 77 13.17 -19.35 24.13
C MET A 77 13.70 -20.53 24.92
N GLU A 78 13.88 -21.69 24.29
CA GLU A 78 14.51 -22.84 24.94
C GLU A 78 15.96 -22.54 25.38
N ARG A 79 16.74 -21.94 24.46
CA ARG A 79 18.12 -21.54 24.78
C ARG A 79 18.19 -20.45 25.85
N ILE A 80 17.30 -19.48 25.83
CA ILE A 80 17.18 -18.44 26.87
C ILE A 80 16.87 -19.10 28.22
N ARG A 81 15.93 -20.05 28.25
CA ARG A 81 15.57 -20.82 29.45
C ARG A 81 16.77 -21.55 30.01
N ASP A 82 17.55 -22.23 29.17
CA ASP A 82 18.73 -22.97 29.59
C ASP A 82 19.78 -22.03 30.19
N TYR A 83 20.10 -20.90 29.55
CA TYR A 83 21.07 -19.93 30.10
C TYR A 83 20.62 -19.34 31.44
N ILE A 84 19.32 -19.08 31.61
CA ILE A 84 18.79 -18.55 32.86
C ILE A 84 18.85 -19.60 33.98
N ARG A 85 18.50 -20.87 33.68
CA ARG A 85 18.56 -21.97 34.65
C ARG A 85 20.01 -22.31 35.08
N THR A 86 20.96 -22.18 34.18
CA THR A 86 22.39 -22.38 34.50
C THR A 86 23.05 -21.16 35.14
N GLY A 87 22.33 -20.04 35.29
CA GLY A 87 22.84 -18.78 35.85
C GLY A 87 23.75 -17.99 34.90
N GLU A 88 23.84 -18.38 33.62
CA GLU A 88 24.67 -17.74 32.62
C GLU A 88 24.01 -16.51 32.00
N ILE A 89 23.66 -15.51 32.82
CA ILE A 89 22.96 -14.31 32.39
C ILE A 89 23.66 -13.53 31.27
N LYS A 90 25.04 -13.49 31.34
CA LYS A 90 25.82 -12.81 30.29
C LYS A 90 25.72 -13.51 28.94
N SER A 91 25.68 -14.85 28.92
CA SER A 91 25.49 -15.66 27.71
C SER A 91 24.11 -15.45 27.12
N ALA A 92 23.05 -15.38 27.95
CA ALA A 92 21.71 -15.07 27.54
C ALA A 92 21.60 -13.69 26.84
N ILE A 93 22.16 -12.64 27.44
CA ILE A 93 22.19 -11.28 26.86
C ILE A 93 22.95 -11.28 25.52
N ASN A 94 24.12 -11.95 25.47
CA ASN A 94 24.92 -12.00 24.24
C ASN A 94 24.14 -12.72 23.11
N TYR A 95 23.44 -13.80 23.44
CA TYR A 95 22.63 -14.55 22.49
C TYR A 95 21.47 -13.69 21.94
N CYS A 96 20.80 -12.90 22.79
CA CYS A 96 19.79 -11.93 22.35
C CYS A 96 20.36 -10.90 21.36
N ARG A 97 21.58 -10.40 21.62
CA ARG A 97 22.26 -9.41 20.75
C ARG A 97 22.64 -9.99 19.39
N ILE A 98 23.11 -11.24 19.36
CA ILE A 98 23.47 -11.93 18.11
C ILE A 98 22.22 -12.19 17.28
N THR A 99 21.13 -12.65 17.89
CA THR A 99 19.86 -12.93 17.22
C THR A 99 19.23 -11.67 16.64
N ASN A 100 19.32 -10.55 17.36
CA ASN A 100 18.93 -9.21 16.92
C ASN A 100 17.53 -9.10 16.26
N THR A 101 16.58 -9.91 16.69
CA THR A 101 15.16 -9.78 16.33
C THR A 101 14.44 -8.83 17.30
N PRO A 102 13.25 -8.29 16.96
CA PRO A 102 12.46 -7.50 17.90
C PRO A 102 12.19 -8.22 19.22
N SER A 103 11.76 -9.48 19.15
CA SER A 103 11.54 -10.32 20.33
C SER A 103 12.81 -10.46 21.18
N ALA A 104 13.97 -10.69 20.55
CA ALA A 104 15.25 -10.83 21.27
C ALA A 104 15.64 -9.54 21.99
N ARG A 105 15.43 -8.36 21.38
CA ARG A 105 15.70 -7.07 22.02
C ARG A 105 14.78 -6.78 23.22
N MET A 106 13.52 -7.22 23.15
CA MET A 106 12.60 -7.12 24.28
C MET A 106 13.04 -8.01 25.45
N ILE A 107 13.35 -9.27 25.16
CA ILE A 107 13.82 -10.24 26.17
C ILE A 107 15.16 -9.79 26.77
N GLU A 108 16.10 -9.23 25.98
CA GLU A 108 17.34 -8.64 26.52
C GLU A 108 17.05 -7.59 27.60
N LYS A 109 16.04 -6.73 27.38
CA LYS A 109 15.63 -5.72 28.39
C LYS A 109 15.05 -6.35 29.64
N GLY A 110 14.26 -7.43 29.49
CA GLY A 110 13.76 -8.21 30.60
C GLY A 110 14.88 -8.85 31.41
N ILE A 111 15.80 -9.55 30.76
CA ILE A 111 16.95 -10.20 31.40
C ILE A 111 17.82 -9.17 32.17
N THR A 112 18.04 -8.01 31.59
CA THR A 112 18.83 -6.93 32.24
C THR A 112 18.18 -6.41 33.52
N ARG A 113 16.87 -6.59 33.69
CA ARG A 113 16.08 -6.17 34.85
C ARG A 113 15.76 -7.32 35.82
N MET A 114 16.24 -8.53 35.56
CA MET A 114 16.07 -9.67 36.49
C MET A 114 16.62 -9.34 37.89
N GLY A 115 15.93 -9.84 38.89
CA GLY A 115 16.22 -9.52 40.33
C GLY A 115 15.48 -8.29 40.86
N ARG A 116 14.73 -7.58 40.03
CA ARG A 116 13.76 -6.53 40.46
C ARG A 116 12.35 -7.14 40.56
N PRO A 117 11.39 -6.39 41.13
CA PRO A 117 9.99 -6.81 41.13
C PRO A 117 9.51 -7.19 39.72
N VAL A 118 8.72 -8.23 39.60
CA VAL A 118 8.25 -8.77 38.29
C VAL A 118 7.55 -7.70 37.48
N ALA A 119 6.81 -6.79 38.12
CA ALA A 119 6.15 -5.66 37.46
C ALA A 119 7.14 -4.72 36.77
N ASP A 120 8.34 -4.49 37.34
CA ASP A 120 9.38 -3.65 36.73
C ASP A 120 10.01 -4.33 35.52
N VAL A 121 10.14 -5.65 35.55
CA VAL A 121 10.64 -6.46 34.41
C VAL A 121 9.62 -6.41 33.28
N GLN A 122 8.35 -6.64 33.57
CA GLN A 122 7.27 -6.58 32.60
C GLN A 122 7.18 -5.21 31.95
N ALA A 123 7.15 -4.13 32.72
CA ALA A 123 7.13 -2.77 32.20
C ALA A 123 8.32 -2.46 31.28
N ALA A 124 9.51 -2.99 31.60
CA ALA A 124 10.69 -2.80 30.75
C ALA A 124 10.57 -3.52 29.40
N ILE A 125 9.99 -4.72 29.39
CA ILE A 125 9.74 -5.51 28.16
C ILE A 125 8.68 -4.79 27.31
N GLU A 126 7.56 -4.40 27.91
CA GLU A 126 6.47 -3.68 27.22
C GLU A 126 6.94 -2.37 26.60
N ASN A 127 7.69 -1.55 27.34
CA ASN A 127 8.26 -0.31 26.80
C ASN A 127 9.23 -0.57 25.62
N SER A 128 10.04 -1.63 25.73
CA SER A 128 10.91 -2.03 24.61
C SER A 128 10.08 -2.52 23.41
N GLY A 129 9.01 -3.26 23.67
CA GLY A 129 8.07 -3.74 22.67
C GLY A 129 7.43 -2.61 21.88
N ASN A 130 6.89 -1.63 22.58
CA ASN A 130 6.26 -0.45 21.96
C ASN A 130 7.23 0.29 21.02
N ILE A 131 8.52 0.39 21.40
CA ILE A 131 9.55 0.99 20.54
C ILE A 131 9.79 0.15 19.28
N GLU A 132 9.83 -1.17 19.41
CA GLU A 132 10.03 -2.07 18.27
C GLU A 132 8.81 -2.08 17.34
N VAL A 133 7.59 -2.06 17.88
CA VAL A 133 6.35 -1.92 17.10
C VAL A 133 6.35 -0.61 16.32
N ALA A 134 6.64 0.51 16.97
CA ALA A 134 6.73 1.81 16.31
C ALA A 134 7.75 1.83 15.15
N LYS A 135 8.87 1.08 15.28
CA LYS A 135 9.83 0.92 14.17
C LYS A 135 9.28 0.10 13.02
N LEU A 136 8.47 -0.92 13.28
CA LEU A 136 7.83 -1.74 12.25
C LEU A 136 6.74 -0.98 11.52
N GLU A 137 5.97 -0.17 12.21
CA GLU A 137 4.88 0.65 11.67
C GLU A 137 5.37 1.90 10.93
N ASN A 138 6.63 2.28 11.10
CA ASN A 138 7.19 3.45 10.43
C ASN A 138 6.98 3.35 8.91
N GLY A 139 6.50 4.44 8.29
CA GLY A 139 6.19 4.51 6.86
C GLY A 139 4.79 3.98 6.46
N LEU A 140 4.13 3.16 7.27
CA LEU A 140 2.75 2.71 7.01
C LEU A 140 1.75 3.87 6.90
N PRO A 141 1.80 4.90 7.79
CA PRO A 141 0.93 6.06 7.68
C PRO A 141 1.04 6.81 6.35
N VAL A 142 2.24 6.83 5.75
CA VAL A 142 2.45 7.46 4.43
C VAL A 142 1.72 6.67 3.35
N VAL A 143 1.82 5.33 3.36
CA VAL A 143 1.10 4.48 2.40
C VAL A 143 -0.41 4.62 2.58
N ALA A 144 -0.92 4.69 3.81
CA ALA A 144 -2.34 4.94 4.11
C ALA A 144 -2.80 6.31 3.57
N THR A 145 -1.97 7.34 3.74
CA THR A 145 -2.25 8.68 3.21
C THR A 145 -2.32 8.68 1.68
N ILE A 146 -1.42 7.95 1.01
CA ILE A 146 -1.45 7.81 -0.46
C ILE A 146 -2.71 7.05 -0.90
N ALA A 147 -3.09 5.98 -0.18
CA ALA A 147 -4.28 5.20 -0.49
C ALA A 147 -5.56 6.03 -0.47
N GLY A 148 -5.72 6.93 0.50
CA GLY A 148 -6.86 7.84 0.58
C GLY A 148 -6.70 9.10 -0.28
N GLY A 149 -5.49 9.63 -0.37
CA GLY A 149 -5.21 10.90 -1.04
C GLY A 149 -5.15 10.81 -2.56
N ALA A 150 -4.62 9.71 -3.13
CA ALA A 150 -4.49 9.58 -4.58
C ALA A 150 -5.82 9.64 -5.33
N PRO A 151 -6.92 8.97 -4.89
CA PRO A 151 -8.23 9.14 -5.48
C PRO A 151 -8.77 10.57 -5.40
N MET A 152 -8.53 11.27 -4.27
CA MET A 152 -8.95 12.66 -4.10
C MET A 152 -8.20 13.60 -5.03
N ILE A 153 -6.91 13.39 -5.25
CA ILE A 153 -6.10 14.14 -6.21
C ILE A 153 -6.59 13.86 -7.64
N GLY A 154 -6.92 12.61 -7.96
CA GLY A 154 -7.53 12.26 -9.25
C GLY A 154 -8.87 12.96 -9.46
N PHE A 155 -9.73 12.99 -8.45
CA PHE A 155 -11.01 13.71 -8.49
C PHE A 155 -10.81 15.23 -8.61
N LEU A 156 -9.84 15.80 -7.91
CA LEU A 156 -9.46 17.21 -8.09
C LEU A 156 -9.12 17.50 -9.55
N GLY A 157 -8.44 16.57 -10.23
CA GLY A 157 -8.14 16.66 -11.65
C GLY A 157 -9.39 16.78 -12.54
N THR A 158 -10.47 16.02 -12.22
CA THR A 158 -11.71 16.15 -12.98
C THR A 158 -12.39 17.50 -12.76
N VAL A 159 -12.42 17.98 -11.53
CA VAL A 159 -13.07 19.28 -11.23
C VAL A 159 -12.29 20.42 -11.91
N THR A 160 -10.96 20.43 -11.79
CA THR A 160 -10.14 21.47 -12.41
C THR A 160 -10.18 21.43 -13.93
N GLY A 161 -10.12 20.23 -14.54
CA GLY A 161 -10.20 20.06 -15.99
C GLY A 161 -11.55 20.49 -16.56
N MET A 162 -12.65 20.14 -15.88
CA MET A 162 -13.99 20.64 -16.29
C MET A 162 -14.13 22.16 -16.14
N VAL A 163 -13.65 22.74 -15.05
CA VAL A 163 -13.66 24.20 -14.86
C VAL A 163 -12.90 24.89 -15.98
N GLN A 164 -11.73 24.37 -16.34
CA GLN A 164 -10.93 24.94 -17.43
C GLN A 164 -11.67 24.81 -18.78
N ALA A 165 -12.24 23.66 -19.10
CA ALA A 165 -12.98 23.44 -20.35
C ALA A 165 -14.17 24.39 -20.48
N PHE A 166 -14.94 24.58 -19.40
CA PHE A 166 -16.07 25.56 -19.42
C PHE A 166 -15.59 26.99 -19.49
N TRP A 167 -14.48 27.35 -18.88
CA TRP A 167 -13.90 28.68 -18.96
C TRP A 167 -13.45 29.01 -20.38
N GLU A 168 -12.75 28.07 -21.05
CA GLU A 168 -12.35 28.22 -22.47
C GLU A 168 -13.56 28.35 -23.39
N MET A 169 -14.61 27.54 -23.17
CA MET A 169 -15.87 27.64 -23.91
C MET A 169 -16.58 29.00 -23.71
N SER A 170 -16.57 29.52 -22.49
CA SER A 170 -17.19 30.84 -22.19
C SER A 170 -16.47 31.98 -22.91
N ASN A 171 -15.16 31.87 -23.13
CA ASN A 171 -14.34 32.87 -23.81
C ASN A 171 -14.34 32.73 -25.34
N ALA A 172 -14.75 31.58 -25.89
CA ALA A 172 -14.81 31.33 -27.33
C ALA A 172 -15.95 32.05 -28.07
N GLY A 173 -16.91 32.68 -27.35
CA GLY A 173 -18.02 33.42 -27.89
C GLY A 173 -18.95 32.55 -28.73
N ASN A 174 -19.28 33.00 -29.99
CA ASN A 174 -20.21 32.29 -30.86
C ASN A 174 -19.62 31.05 -31.59
N ASN A 175 -18.34 30.81 -31.48
CA ASN A 175 -17.64 29.65 -32.09
C ASN A 175 -17.36 28.57 -31.02
N ILE A 176 -18.40 27.88 -30.59
CA ILE A 176 -18.25 26.76 -29.63
C ILE A 176 -17.68 25.59 -30.38
N ASP A 177 -16.40 25.27 -30.10
CA ASP A 177 -15.75 24.06 -30.60
C ASP A 177 -16.00 22.91 -29.60
N ILE A 178 -16.85 21.97 -30.01
CA ILE A 178 -17.19 20.76 -29.23
C ILE A 178 -15.90 19.90 -28.98
N THR A 179 -14.91 20.01 -29.84
CA THR A 179 -13.64 19.24 -29.74
C THR A 179 -12.85 19.70 -28.55
N LEU A 180 -12.79 21.00 -28.26
CA LEU A 180 -12.12 21.56 -27.08
C LEU A 180 -12.77 21.09 -25.78
N LEU A 181 -14.11 21.14 -25.73
CA LEU A 181 -14.88 20.68 -24.58
C LEU A 181 -14.65 19.17 -24.33
N SER A 182 -14.74 18.37 -25.39
CA SER A 182 -14.52 16.91 -25.28
C SER A 182 -13.09 16.59 -24.85
N GLY A 183 -12.09 17.34 -25.30
CA GLY A 183 -10.69 17.18 -24.89
C GLY A 183 -10.48 17.42 -23.40
N GLY A 184 -11.01 18.53 -22.87
CA GLY A 184 -10.91 18.86 -21.44
C GLY A 184 -11.62 17.85 -20.53
N ILE A 185 -12.80 17.37 -20.93
CA ILE A 185 -13.53 16.33 -20.20
C ILE A 185 -12.74 15.01 -20.23
N TYR A 186 -12.19 14.64 -21.38
CA TYR A 186 -11.39 13.41 -21.51
C TYR A 186 -10.15 13.45 -20.62
N GLU A 187 -9.37 14.53 -20.63
CA GLU A 187 -8.22 14.72 -19.75
C GLU A 187 -8.60 14.62 -18.27
N ALA A 188 -9.70 15.27 -17.89
CA ALA A 188 -10.25 15.22 -16.55
C ALA A 188 -10.56 13.77 -16.11
N MET A 189 -11.24 13.00 -16.94
CA MET A 189 -11.59 11.59 -16.59
C MET A 189 -10.35 10.70 -16.43
N ILE A 190 -9.30 10.91 -17.23
CA ILE A 190 -8.05 10.15 -17.14
C ILE A 190 -7.39 10.32 -15.77
N THR A 191 -7.38 11.54 -15.23
CA THR A 191 -6.76 11.80 -13.92
C THR A 191 -7.46 11.05 -12.79
N THR A 192 -8.81 10.93 -12.86
CA THR A 192 -9.54 10.13 -11.87
C THR A 192 -9.22 8.65 -11.97
N VAL A 193 -9.14 8.09 -13.19
CA VAL A 193 -8.74 6.69 -13.39
C VAL A 193 -7.34 6.46 -12.82
N GLY A 194 -6.39 7.35 -13.11
CA GLY A 194 -5.04 7.28 -12.56
C GLY A 194 -5.01 7.33 -11.04
N GLY A 195 -5.76 8.26 -10.43
CA GLY A 195 -5.87 8.39 -8.98
C GLY A 195 -6.46 7.15 -8.31
N LEU A 196 -7.51 6.55 -8.91
CA LEU A 196 -8.11 5.32 -8.41
C LEU A 196 -7.15 4.13 -8.51
N VAL A 197 -6.44 3.96 -9.61
CA VAL A 197 -5.47 2.86 -9.78
C VAL A 197 -4.38 2.95 -8.71
N VAL A 198 -3.79 4.13 -8.51
CA VAL A 198 -2.75 4.33 -7.49
C VAL A 198 -3.31 4.13 -6.08
N GLY A 199 -4.49 4.68 -5.78
CA GLY A 199 -5.12 4.57 -4.46
C GLY A 199 -5.49 3.14 -4.09
N ILE A 200 -6.08 2.37 -5.02
CA ILE A 200 -6.42 0.97 -4.82
C ILE A 200 -5.15 0.14 -4.59
N ALA A 201 -4.11 0.31 -5.41
CA ALA A 201 -2.85 -0.39 -5.24
C ALA A 201 -2.21 -0.09 -3.88
N ALA A 202 -2.20 1.19 -3.45
CA ALA A 202 -1.68 1.61 -2.15
C ALA A 202 -2.51 1.02 -0.99
N MET A 203 -3.85 0.94 -1.12
CA MET A 203 -4.72 0.35 -0.11
C MET A 203 -4.43 -1.15 0.10
N PHE A 204 -4.27 -1.90 -0.98
CA PHE A 204 -3.87 -3.31 -0.86
C PHE A 204 -2.49 -3.47 -0.24
N ALA A 205 -1.52 -2.63 -0.65
CA ALA A 205 -0.17 -2.63 -0.08
C ALA A 205 -0.19 -2.33 1.42
N TYR A 206 -0.94 -1.33 1.85
CA TYR A 206 -1.12 -0.96 3.26
C TYR A 206 -1.70 -2.12 4.08
N ASN A 207 -2.85 -2.66 3.67
CA ASN A 207 -3.51 -3.75 4.40
C ASN A 207 -2.62 -4.99 4.51
N TYR A 208 -1.87 -5.31 3.45
CA TYR A 208 -0.92 -6.42 3.49
C TYR A 208 0.21 -6.17 4.49
N LEU A 209 0.79 -4.97 4.52
CA LEU A 209 1.86 -4.62 5.46
C LEU A 209 1.37 -4.64 6.91
N VAL A 210 0.19 -4.06 7.20
CA VAL A 210 -0.44 -4.08 8.53
C VAL A 210 -0.59 -5.51 9.03
N THR A 211 -1.20 -6.39 8.24
CA THR A 211 -1.37 -7.80 8.62
C THR A 211 -0.04 -8.50 8.91
N ARG A 212 1.04 -8.11 8.21
CA ARG A 212 2.37 -8.65 8.46
C ARG A 212 3.00 -8.11 9.74
N VAL A 213 2.79 -6.84 10.06
CA VAL A 213 3.22 -6.23 11.33
C VAL A 213 2.50 -6.89 12.49
N ASP A 214 1.16 -7.02 12.43
CA ASP A 214 0.33 -7.64 13.47
C ASP A 214 0.81 -9.05 13.78
N LYS A 215 1.19 -9.82 12.76
CA LYS A 215 1.76 -11.16 12.97
C LYS A 215 3.07 -11.13 13.75
N VAL A 216 3.95 -10.16 13.48
CA VAL A 216 5.21 -10.02 14.23
C VAL A 216 4.93 -9.57 15.66
N VAL A 217 3.98 -8.65 15.86
CA VAL A 217 3.55 -8.19 17.19
C VAL A 217 3.03 -9.36 18.03
N SER A 218 2.13 -10.18 17.47
CA SER A 218 1.62 -11.36 18.17
C SER A 218 2.72 -12.37 18.54
N GLN A 219 3.75 -12.51 17.71
CA GLN A 219 4.92 -13.33 18.06
C GLN A 219 5.72 -12.72 19.22
N MET A 220 5.91 -11.40 19.22
CA MET A 220 6.60 -10.68 20.31
C MET A 220 5.85 -10.84 21.64
N GLU A 221 4.52 -10.73 21.62
CA GLU A 221 3.65 -10.93 22.79
C GLU A 221 3.76 -12.36 23.32
N ALA A 222 3.67 -13.38 22.45
CA ALA A 222 3.82 -14.77 22.83
C ALA A 222 5.18 -15.04 23.51
N ARG A 223 6.28 -14.51 22.94
CA ARG A 223 7.61 -14.62 23.53
C ARG A 223 7.74 -13.92 24.88
N THR A 224 7.03 -12.80 25.04
CA THR A 224 6.97 -12.10 26.34
C THR A 224 6.29 -12.96 27.40
N MET A 225 5.17 -13.60 27.05
CA MET A 225 4.46 -14.51 27.94
C MET A 225 5.36 -15.71 28.34
N ASP A 226 5.97 -16.37 27.36
CA ASP A 226 6.93 -17.48 27.60
C ASP A 226 8.04 -17.07 28.58
N PHE A 227 8.55 -15.83 28.46
CA PHE A 227 9.62 -15.32 29.32
C PHE A 227 9.10 -14.98 30.74
N MET A 228 7.91 -14.41 30.85
CA MET A 228 7.30 -14.11 32.16
C MET A 228 6.96 -15.39 32.92
N ASP A 229 6.48 -16.41 32.22
CA ASP A 229 6.23 -17.74 32.82
C ASP A 229 7.54 -18.35 33.35
N LEU A 230 8.62 -18.25 32.58
CA LEU A 230 9.95 -18.72 33.02
C LEU A 230 10.42 -18.02 34.31
N LEU A 231 10.13 -16.72 34.48
CA LEU A 231 10.49 -15.98 35.69
C LEU A 231 9.68 -16.38 36.91
N ASN A 232 8.45 -16.86 36.69
CA ASN A 232 7.53 -17.29 37.74
C ASN A 232 7.67 -18.80 38.08
N GLU A 233 8.44 -19.59 37.29
CA GLU A 233 8.72 -20.98 37.61
C GLU A 233 9.48 -21.08 38.96
N PRO A 234 8.99 -21.88 39.93
CA PRO A 234 9.71 -22.08 41.16
C PRO A 234 11.05 -22.79 40.85
N VAL A 235 12.14 -22.24 41.40
CA VAL A 235 13.49 -22.85 41.27
C VAL A 235 13.41 -24.27 41.86
N GLN A 236 13.35 -25.28 40.99
CA GLN A 236 13.52 -26.65 41.44
C GLN A 236 14.95 -26.78 42.01
N LYS A 237 15.05 -26.97 43.34
CA LYS A 237 16.28 -27.25 44.03
C LYS A 237 16.76 -28.69 43.75
#